data_b0cd3d4be8ba6cf4ab62df75c27cbb2c
#
_entry.id   b0cd3d4be8ba6cf4ab62df75c27cbb2c
#
_cell.length_a   1.000
_cell.length_b   1.000
_cell.length_c   1.000
_cell.angle_alpha   90.00
_cell.angle_beta   90.00
_cell.angle_gamma   90.00
#
_symmetry.space_group_name_H-M   'P 1'
#
loop_
_entity.id
_entity.type
_entity.pdbx_description
1 polymer ?
#
loop_
_entity_poly.entity_id
_entity_poly.type
_entity_poly.pdbx_seq_one_letter_code
_entity_poly.pdbx_strand_id
1 'polypeptide(L)'
;MNTSSTGSSSTTREFASAKILTQEEQKIMLGTCLDNVRKTTPLVHNITNYVTVNDVANILLACGASPIMSDEPEDVEDITSICGGLNINIGTLHRTSIDGMYRAGAKAASLGHKILLDPVGAGASHLRTSTAVGLMEKSRSPSSAKYFRNQNTGTRKRNDKGC
;
A
#
# COMPACT_ATOMS: atom_id res chain seq x y z
N MET A 1 -49.23 9.73 -26.41
CA MET A 1 -47.96 9.41 -27.09
C MET A 1 -46.96 10.45 -26.66
N ASN A 2 -46.12 10.08 -25.68
CA ASN A 2 -44.96 10.90 -25.31
C ASN A 2 -43.91 9.93 -24.80
N THR A 3 -42.87 9.74 -25.60
CA THR A 3 -41.73 8.89 -25.34
C THR A 3 -40.65 9.75 -24.66
N SER A 4 -40.40 9.51 -23.39
CA SER A 4 -39.27 10.09 -22.64
C SER A 4 -38.02 9.22 -22.82
N SER A 5 -37.04 9.76 -23.51
CA SER A 5 -35.70 9.19 -23.65
C SER A 5 -34.88 9.47 -22.38
N THR A 6 -34.51 8.40 -21.69
CA THR A 6 -33.54 8.46 -20.58
C THR A 6 -32.13 8.52 -21.14
N GLY A 7 -31.50 9.69 -21.01
CA GLY A 7 -30.08 9.87 -21.34
C GLY A 7 -29.19 9.20 -20.31
N SER A 8 -28.48 8.17 -20.73
CA SER A 8 -27.39 7.55 -19.98
C SER A 8 -26.15 8.46 -20.03
N SER A 9 -25.85 9.17 -18.94
CA SER A 9 -24.59 9.91 -18.83
C SER A 9 -23.47 8.95 -18.41
N SER A 10 -22.69 8.51 -19.39
CA SER A 10 -21.43 7.80 -19.16
C SER A 10 -20.39 8.78 -18.64
N THR A 11 -20.17 8.79 -17.32
CA THR A 11 -19.05 9.53 -16.72
C THR A 11 -17.75 8.76 -17.00
N THR A 12 -17.16 9.02 -18.16
CA THR A 12 -15.79 8.59 -18.47
C THR A 12 -14.86 9.43 -17.59
N ARG A 13 -14.33 8.85 -16.52
CA ARG A 13 -13.25 9.47 -15.75
C ARG A 13 -12.03 9.54 -16.64
N GLU A 14 -11.69 10.71 -17.15
CA GLU A 14 -10.38 10.99 -17.74
C GLU A 14 -9.31 10.69 -16.69
N PHE A 15 -8.57 9.60 -16.90
CA PHE A 15 -7.30 9.40 -16.22
C PHE A 15 -6.35 10.43 -16.83
N ALA A 16 -6.07 11.51 -16.08
CA ALA A 16 -5.03 12.44 -16.46
C ALA A 16 -3.77 11.64 -16.81
N SER A 17 -3.28 11.76 -18.03
CA SER A 17 -2.10 11.03 -18.50
C SER A 17 -0.93 11.44 -17.62
N ALA A 18 -0.45 10.50 -16.80
CA ALA A 18 0.71 10.74 -15.96
C ALA A 18 1.90 11.03 -16.87
N LYS A 19 2.50 12.21 -16.77
CA LYS A 19 3.71 12.57 -17.52
C LYS A 19 4.81 11.55 -17.20
N ILE A 20 5.30 10.86 -18.21
CA ILE A 20 6.46 9.97 -18.06
C ILE A 20 7.69 10.86 -17.89
N LEU A 21 8.32 10.79 -16.73
CA LEU A 21 9.54 11.54 -16.40
C LEU A 21 10.74 10.97 -17.17
N THR A 22 11.62 11.82 -17.62
CA THR A 22 12.93 11.42 -18.15
C THR A 22 13.79 10.79 -17.05
N GLN A 23 14.83 10.05 -17.41
CA GLN A 23 15.76 9.46 -16.43
C GLN A 23 16.42 10.53 -15.52
N GLU A 24 16.74 11.68 -16.07
CA GLU A 24 17.34 12.78 -15.32
C GLU A 24 16.33 13.42 -14.33
N GLU A 25 15.10 13.68 -14.78
CA GLU A 25 14.02 14.15 -13.90
C GLU A 25 13.74 13.16 -12.76
N GLN A 26 13.79 11.84 -13.04
CA GLN A 26 13.65 10.80 -12.02
C GLN A 26 14.77 10.83 -10.97
N LYS A 27 16.02 10.97 -11.39
CA LYS A 27 17.18 11.07 -10.47
C LYS A 27 17.07 12.28 -9.57
N ILE A 28 16.75 13.45 -10.14
CA ILE A 28 16.59 14.69 -9.36
C ILE A 28 15.46 14.54 -8.35
N MET A 29 14.33 13.99 -8.77
CA MET A 29 13.18 13.75 -7.89
C MET A 29 13.52 12.79 -6.75
N LEU A 30 14.18 11.66 -7.03
CA LEU A 30 14.59 10.69 -6.02
C LEU A 30 15.61 11.30 -5.04
N GLY A 31 16.58 12.07 -5.52
CA GLY A 31 17.52 12.80 -4.67
C GLY A 31 16.80 13.75 -3.72
N THR A 32 15.87 14.56 -4.22
CA THR A 32 15.06 15.47 -3.41
C THR A 32 14.22 14.74 -2.37
N CYS A 33 13.63 13.60 -2.73
CA CYS A 33 12.87 12.76 -1.78
C CYS A 33 13.77 12.25 -0.65
N LEU A 34 14.96 11.76 -0.96
CA LEU A 34 15.90 11.25 0.02
C LEU A 34 16.41 12.37 0.96
N ASP A 35 16.71 13.56 0.41
CA ASP A 35 17.10 14.71 1.21
C ASP A 35 15.98 15.18 2.16
N ASN A 36 14.73 15.13 1.71
CA ASN A 36 13.58 15.43 2.55
C ASN A 36 13.43 14.41 3.69
N VAL A 37 13.60 13.10 3.42
CA VAL A 37 13.58 12.06 4.45
C VAL A 37 14.68 12.34 5.50
N ARG A 38 15.90 12.63 5.09
CA ARG A 38 17.02 12.93 5.99
C ARG A 38 16.81 14.19 6.83
N LYS A 39 16.15 15.20 6.27
CA LYS A 39 15.81 16.44 7.00
C LYS A 39 14.71 16.26 8.03
N THR A 40 13.71 15.44 7.72
CA THR A 40 12.53 15.28 8.57
C THR A 40 12.60 14.08 9.49
N THR A 41 13.50 13.11 9.21
CA THR A 41 13.65 11.85 9.97
C THR A 41 12.32 11.23 10.36
N PRO A 42 11.40 10.98 9.40
CA PRO A 42 10.04 10.61 9.71
C PRO A 42 9.95 9.26 10.39
N LEU A 43 9.03 9.14 11.36
CA LEU A 43 8.60 7.85 11.87
C LEU A 43 7.74 7.15 10.82
N VAL A 44 8.03 5.87 10.54
CA VAL A 44 7.29 5.03 9.59
C VAL A 44 6.83 3.77 10.28
N HIS A 45 5.52 3.59 10.37
CA HIS A 45 4.94 2.36 10.90
C HIS A 45 5.00 1.25 9.83
N ASN A 46 5.49 0.07 10.22
CA ASN A 46 5.64 -1.06 9.33
C ASN A 46 4.97 -2.30 9.90
N ILE A 47 3.99 -2.83 9.16
CA ILE A 47 3.44 -4.16 9.35
C ILE A 47 3.91 -4.99 8.16
N THR A 48 4.95 -5.80 8.33
CA THR A 48 5.62 -6.47 7.22
C THR A 48 5.76 -7.97 7.45
N ASN A 49 6.24 -8.68 6.44
CA ASN A 49 6.46 -10.12 6.53
C ASN A 49 7.75 -10.45 7.30
N TYR A 50 7.80 -11.63 7.92
CA TYR A 50 8.92 -12.04 8.77
C TYR A 50 10.21 -12.36 8.01
N VAL A 51 10.13 -12.58 6.70
CA VAL A 51 11.32 -12.88 5.88
C VAL A 51 12.19 -11.64 5.69
N THR A 52 11.54 -10.45 5.54
CA THR A 52 12.24 -9.21 5.20
C THR A 52 12.11 -8.12 6.27
N VAL A 53 11.60 -8.44 7.45
CA VAL A 53 11.36 -7.45 8.52
C VAL A 53 12.62 -6.66 8.87
N ASN A 54 13.74 -7.34 9.01
CA ASN A 54 15.02 -6.72 9.34
C ASN A 54 15.58 -5.87 8.18
N ASP A 55 15.40 -6.33 6.94
CA ASP A 55 15.84 -5.60 5.75
C ASP A 55 15.05 -4.31 5.57
N VAL A 56 13.71 -4.35 5.82
CA VAL A 56 12.85 -3.17 5.78
C VAL A 56 13.29 -2.15 6.84
N ALA A 57 13.57 -2.59 8.06
CA ALA A 57 14.06 -1.70 9.11
C ALA A 57 15.40 -1.06 8.72
N ASN A 58 16.35 -1.86 8.26
CA ASN A 58 17.69 -1.41 7.89
C ASN A 58 17.69 -0.43 6.72
N ILE A 59 16.89 -0.67 5.68
CA ILE A 59 16.83 0.25 4.53
C ILE A 59 16.18 1.58 4.92
N LEU A 60 15.15 1.59 5.77
CA LEU A 60 14.55 2.83 6.27
C LEU A 60 15.54 3.64 7.09
N LEU A 61 16.29 3.00 7.99
CA LEU A 61 17.38 3.64 8.76
C LEU A 61 18.47 4.19 7.83
N ALA A 62 18.90 3.42 6.84
CA ALA A 62 19.90 3.89 5.87
C ALA A 62 19.43 5.09 5.04
N CYS A 63 18.14 5.20 4.79
CA CYS A 63 17.53 6.36 4.14
C CYS A 63 17.40 7.59 5.06
N GLY A 64 17.55 7.40 6.37
CA GLY A 64 17.39 8.48 7.38
C GLY A 64 16.00 8.58 8.00
N ALA A 65 15.13 7.58 7.78
CA ALA A 65 13.85 7.45 8.46
C ALA A 65 13.99 6.62 9.76
N SER A 66 12.96 6.64 10.60
CA SER A 66 12.89 5.86 11.83
C SER A 66 11.75 4.85 11.74
N PRO A 67 12.04 3.56 11.50
CA PRO A 67 11.02 2.52 11.41
C PRO A 67 10.50 2.10 12.79
N ILE A 68 9.19 1.89 12.91
CA ILE A 68 8.56 1.20 14.02
C ILE A 68 7.87 -0.05 13.47
N MET A 69 8.21 -1.21 14.04
CA MET A 69 7.67 -2.51 13.66
C MET A 69 6.64 -2.92 14.72
N SER A 70 5.35 -2.88 14.37
CA SER A 70 4.27 -3.32 15.25
C SER A 70 3.14 -3.89 14.40
N ASP A 71 2.59 -5.04 14.79
CA ASP A 71 1.43 -5.69 14.14
C ASP A 71 0.37 -6.14 15.16
N GLU A 72 0.57 -5.84 16.45
CA GLU A 72 -0.37 -6.16 17.51
C GLU A 72 -1.61 -5.25 17.44
N PRO A 73 -2.83 -5.82 17.34
CA PRO A 73 -4.06 -5.03 17.20
C PRO A 73 -4.30 -3.99 18.30
N GLU A 74 -3.80 -4.23 19.50
CA GLU A 74 -3.99 -3.31 20.64
C GLU A 74 -3.02 -2.12 20.60
N ASP A 75 -1.93 -2.21 19.82
CA ASP A 75 -0.85 -1.21 19.76
C ASP A 75 -0.86 -0.38 18.47
N VAL A 76 -1.30 -0.99 17.34
CA VAL A 76 -1.12 -0.41 16.01
C VAL A 76 -1.77 0.95 15.80
N GLU A 77 -2.87 1.27 16.48
CA GLU A 77 -3.54 2.56 16.32
C GLU A 77 -2.74 3.68 16.96
N ASP A 78 -2.15 3.43 18.11
CA ASP A 78 -1.31 4.40 18.82
C ASP A 78 -0.01 4.64 18.04
N ILE A 79 0.64 3.56 17.58
CA ILE A 79 1.85 3.65 16.75
C ILE A 79 1.56 4.38 15.43
N THR A 80 0.46 4.04 14.75
CA THR A 80 0.08 4.75 13.52
C THR A 80 -0.13 6.24 13.77
N SER A 81 -0.65 6.61 14.94
CA SER A 81 -0.97 8.01 15.26
C SER A 81 0.26 8.91 15.37
N ILE A 82 1.39 8.38 15.82
CA ILE A 82 2.65 9.12 15.96
C ILE A 82 3.54 9.05 14.70
N CYS A 83 3.21 8.19 13.74
CA CYS A 83 3.95 8.01 12.51
C CYS A 83 3.44 8.93 11.39
N GLY A 84 4.30 9.27 10.41
CA GLY A 84 3.94 10.05 9.23
C GLY A 84 3.50 9.20 8.04
N GLY A 85 3.67 7.88 8.10
CA GLY A 85 3.32 6.93 7.04
C GLY A 85 3.18 5.51 7.55
N LEU A 86 2.46 4.70 6.76
CA LEU A 86 2.19 3.30 7.06
C LEU A 86 2.58 2.42 5.87
N ASN A 87 3.41 1.41 6.13
CA ASN A 87 3.76 0.36 5.17
C ASN A 87 3.13 -0.96 5.61
N ILE A 88 2.34 -1.57 4.72
CA ILE A 88 1.70 -2.86 4.95
C ILE A 88 2.15 -3.84 3.87
N ASN A 89 2.72 -4.97 4.28
CA ASN A 89 3.07 -6.09 3.42
C ASN A 89 2.39 -7.36 3.91
N ILE A 90 1.60 -8.00 3.05
CA ILE A 90 0.80 -9.19 3.38
C ILE A 90 1.54 -10.52 3.12
N GLY A 91 2.86 -10.52 3.06
CA GLY A 91 3.66 -11.72 2.77
C GLY A 91 3.57 -12.80 3.84
N THR A 92 3.35 -12.43 5.10
CA THR A 92 3.09 -13.36 6.21
C THR A 92 1.82 -12.93 6.93
N LEU A 93 0.74 -13.70 6.79
CA LEU A 93 -0.56 -13.39 7.37
C LEU A 93 -0.88 -14.28 8.56
N HIS A 94 -1.21 -13.67 9.68
CA HIS A 94 -1.78 -14.28 10.87
C HIS A 94 -3.10 -13.58 11.22
N ARG A 95 -3.96 -14.21 12.00
CA ARG A 95 -5.26 -13.62 12.39
C ARG A 95 -5.07 -12.27 13.09
N THR A 96 -4.14 -12.20 14.02
CA THR A 96 -3.81 -10.98 14.76
C THR A 96 -3.24 -9.90 13.84
N SER A 97 -2.25 -10.23 13.01
CA SER A 97 -1.65 -9.26 12.09
C SER A 97 -2.64 -8.73 11.05
N ILE A 98 -3.61 -9.55 10.59
CA ILE A 98 -4.69 -9.09 9.69
C ILE A 98 -5.56 -8.04 10.38
N ASP A 99 -5.97 -8.27 11.63
CA ASP A 99 -6.75 -7.28 12.39
C ASP A 99 -5.93 -6.01 12.63
N GLY A 100 -4.66 -6.15 13.02
CA GLY A 100 -3.73 -5.03 13.15
C GLY A 100 -3.60 -4.21 11.86
N MET A 101 -3.43 -4.88 10.70
CA MET A 101 -3.37 -4.22 9.39
C MET A 101 -4.64 -3.41 9.09
N TYR A 102 -5.83 -3.95 9.40
CA TYR A 102 -7.09 -3.24 9.19
C TYR A 102 -7.24 -2.04 10.10
N ARG A 103 -6.89 -2.15 11.37
CA ARG A 103 -6.94 -1.05 12.36
C ARG A 103 -5.94 0.04 11.98
N ALA A 104 -4.69 -0.31 11.74
CA ALA A 104 -3.66 0.64 11.31
C ALA A 104 -4.04 1.34 10.00
N GLY A 105 -4.55 0.60 9.01
CA GLY A 105 -5.00 1.16 7.75
C GLY A 105 -6.15 2.16 7.89
N ALA A 106 -7.15 1.84 8.72
CA ALA A 106 -8.26 2.74 9.03
C ALA A 106 -7.78 4.00 9.76
N LYS A 107 -6.90 3.83 10.75
CA LYS A 107 -6.32 4.95 11.51
C LYS A 107 -5.48 5.86 10.63
N ALA A 108 -4.58 5.31 9.82
CA ALA A 108 -3.77 6.07 8.87
C ALA A 108 -4.64 6.84 7.87
N ALA A 109 -5.71 6.22 7.36
CA ALA A 109 -6.66 6.87 6.47
C ALA A 109 -7.38 8.05 7.12
N SER A 110 -7.80 7.91 8.39
CA SER A 110 -8.46 8.97 9.15
C SER A 110 -7.55 10.18 9.41
N LEU A 111 -6.23 9.93 9.56
CA LEU A 111 -5.21 10.95 9.76
C LEU A 111 -4.66 11.54 8.43
N GLY A 112 -5.07 11.01 7.29
CA GLY A 112 -4.56 11.43 5.98
C GLY A 112 -3.11 10.99 5.70
N HIS A 113 -2.60 10.00 6.44
CA HIS A 113 -1.25 9.48 6.25
C HIS A 113 -1.09 8.78 4.90
N LYS A 114 0.14 8.73 4.42
CA LYS A 114 0.48 7.95 3.22
C LYS A 114 0.53 6.47 3.58
N ILE A 115 -0.15 5.65 2.78
CA ILE A 115 -0.22 4.20 2.97
C ILE A 115 0.41 3.53 1.76
N LEU A 116 1.42 2.71 2.01
CA LEU A 116 1.99 1.78 1.03
C LEU A 116 1.44 0.38 1.32
N LEU A 117 0.81 -0.24 0.33
CA LEU A 117 0.36 -1.63 0.41
C LEU A 117 1.12 -2.48 -0.60
N ASP A 118 1.84 -3.49 -0.12
CA ASP A 118 2.48 -4.54 -0.92
C ASP A 118 1.67 -5.85 -0.80
N PRO A 119 0.79 -6.16 -1.78
CA PRO A 119 -0.11 -7.29 -1.72
C PRO A 119 0.56 -8.59 -2.16
N VAL A 120 1.63 -8.99 -1.50
CA VAL A 120 2.43 -10.19 -1.82
C VAL A 120 1.56 -11.43 -1.90
N GLY A 121 1.55 -12.09 -3.07
CA GLY A 121 0.81 -13.32 -3.30
C GLY A 121 -0.71 -13.16 -3.36
N ALA A 122 -1.24 -11.94 -3.55
CA ALA A 122 -2.64 -11.75 -3.91
C ALA A 122 -2.92 -12.46 -5.24
N GLY A 123 -4.03 -13.19 -5.32
CA GLY A 123 -4.34 -14.10 -6.42
C GLY A 123 -3.88 -15.56 -6.19
N ALA A 124 -2.92 -15.82 -5.31
CA ALA A 124 -2.44 -17.18 -5.01
C ALA A 124 -3.34 -17.92 -4.00
N SER A 125 -4.04 -17.21 -3.13
CA SER A 125 -5.01 -17.78 -2.19
C SER A 125 -6.18 -16.83 -1.92
N HIS A 126 -7.31 -17.40 -1.49
CA HIS A 126 -8.49 -16.62 -1.11
C HIS A 126 -8.16 -15.66 0.03
N LEU A 127 -7.47 -16.12 1.07
CA LEU A 127 -7.11 -15.29 2.24
C LEU A 127 -6.29 -14.06 1.82
N ARG A 128 -5.24 -14.24 1.02
CA ARG A 128 -4.38 -13.13 0.56
C ARG A 128 -5.15 -12.14 -0.31
N THR A 129 -5.97 -12.65 -1.22
CA THR A 129 -6.77 -11.82 -2.12
C THR A 129 -7.81 -11.01 -1.36
N SER A 130 -8.59 -11.66 -0.47
CA SER A 130 -9.62 -10.98 0.31
C SER A 130 -9.03 -9.95 1.29
N THR A 131 -7.89 -10.26 1.92
CA THR A 131 -7.18 -9.30 2.79
C THR A 131 -6.70 -8.09 2.00
N ALA A 132 -6.07 -8.29 0.83
CA ALA A 132 -5.61 -7.20 -0.01
C ALA A 132 -6.77 -6.28 -0.45
N VAL A 133 -7.86 -6.86 -0.93
CA VAL A 133 -9.06 -6.11 -1.36
C VAL A 133 -9.66 -5.35 -0.17
N GLY A 134 -9.85 -6.00 0.96
CA GLY A 134 -10.42 -5.37 2.16
C GLY A 134 -9.54 -4.22 2.69
N LEU A 135 -8.22 -4.36 2.67
CA LEU A 135 -7.29 -3.27 3.01
C LEU A 135 -7.43 -2.11 2.05
N MET A 136 -7.54 -2.38 0.74
CA MET A 136 -7.76 -1.34 -0.27
C MET A 136 -9.05 -0.55 -0.03
N GLU A 137 -10.11 -1.22 0.37
CA GLU A 137 -11.41 -0.59 0.64
C GLU A 137 -11.41 0.24 1.92
N LYS A 138 -10.92 -0.33 3.03
CA LYS A 138 -10.87 0.34 4.34
C LYS A 138 -9.87 1.49 4.42
N SER A 139 -8.78 1.42 3.65
CA SER A 139 -7.77 2.48 3.61
C SER A 139 -8.12 3.60 2.62
N ARG A 140 -9.34 3.69 2.12
CA ARG A 140 -9.78 4.76 1.21
C ARG A 140 -9.95 6.07 1.97
N SER A 141 -8.98 6.99 1.77
CA SER A 141 -9.13 8.40 2.11
C SER A 141 -8.94 9.24 0.84
N PRO A 142 -9.66 10.36 0.68
CA PRO A 142 -9.47 11.27 -0.47
C PRO A 142 -8.05 11.82 -0.61
N SER A 143 -7.33 11.91 0.52
CA SER A 143 -5.97 12.48 0.60
C SER A 143 -4.83 11.43 0.61
N SER A 144 -5.12 10.14 0.76
CA SER A 144 -4.08 9.12 0.79
C SER A 144 -3.68 8.71 -0.64
N ALA A 145 -2.47 9.06 -1.07
CA ALA A 145 -1.88 8.50 -2.27
C ALA A 145 -1.59 7.01 -2.01
N LYS A 146 -2.21 6.15 -2.80
CA LYS A 146 -2.02 4.71 -2.71
C LYS A 146 -0.95 4.31 -3.71
N TYR A 147 0.15 3.79 -3.22
CA TYR A 147 1.14 3.11 -4.04
C TYR A 147 0.89 1.61 -3.96
N PHE A 148 0.54 1.00 -5.09
CA PHE A 148 0.43 -0.45 -5.20
C PHE A 148 1.62 -0.97 -5.98
N ARG A 149 2.30 -1.96 -5.43
CA ARG A 149 3.19 -2.78 -6.22
C ARG A 149 2.34 -3.63 -7.16
N ASN A 150 2.34 -3.30 -8.44
CA ASN A 150 1.71 -4.12 -9.47
C ASN A 150 2.54 -5.42 -9.63
N GLN A 151 2.15 -6.46 -8.90
CA GLN A 151 2.62 -7.80 -9.22
C GLN A 151 1.85 -8.22 -10.46
N ASN A 152 2.50 -8.18 -11.61
CA ASN A 152 2.03 -8.83 -12.81
C ASN A 152 1.72 -10.29 -12.43
N THR A 153 0.47 -10.59 -12.14
CA THR A 153 -0.03 -11.94 -12.01
C THR A 153 -0.04 -12.53 -13.41
N GLY A 154 1.13 -12.88 -13.89
CA GLY A 154 1.26 -13.79 -15.03
C GLY A 154 0.51 -15.05 -14.63
N THR A 155 -0.69 -15.21 -15.14
CA THR A 155 -1.42 -16.47 -15.16
C THR A 155 -0.52 -17.49 -15.83
N ARG A 156 0.29 -18.20 -15.04
CA ARG A 156 0.97 -19.40 -15.48
C ARG A 156 -0.15 -20.42 -15.70
N LYS A 157 -0.66 -20.50 -16.94
CA LYS A 157 -1.49 -21.63 -17.37
C LYS A 157 -0.67 -22.89 -17.06
N ARG A 158 -1.11 -23.66 -16.06
CA ARG A 158 -0.65 -25.04 -15.92
C ARG A 158 -1.05 -25.74 -17.21
N ASN A 159 -0.08 -26.11 -17.99
CA ASN A 159 -0.27 -27.10 -19.02
C ASN A 159 -0.41 -28.43 -18.28
N ASP A 160 -1.65 -28.83 -18.03
CA ASP A 160 -1.99 -30.22 -17.73
C ASP A 160 -1.82 -31.01 -19.03
N LYS A 161 -0.59 -31.44 -19.27
CA LYS A 161 -0.33 -32.59 -20.12
C LYS A 161 0.13 -33.70 -19.22
N GLY A 162 -0.77 -34.70 -19.11
CA GLY A 162 -0.64 -35.86 -18.27
C GLY A 162 0.61 -36.72 -18.56
N CYS A 163 0.97 -37.47 -17.55
CA CYS A 163 1.33 -38.88 -17.55
C CYS A 163 0.75 -39.48 -16.29
#